data_1f82f98022c5c46a24e59e1e140157c5
#
_entry.id   1f82f98022c5c46a24e59e1e140157c5
#
_cell.length_a   1.000
_cell.length_b   1.000
_cell.length_c   1.000
_cell.angle_alpha   90.00
_cell.angle_beta   90.00
_cell.angle_gamma   90.00
#
_symmetry.space_group_name_H-M   'P 1'
#
loop_
_entity.id
_entity.type
_entity.pdbx_description
1 polymer ?
#
loop_
_entity_poly.entity_id
_entity_poly.type
_entity_poly.pdbx_seq_one_letter_code
_entity_poly.pdbx_strand_id
1 'polypeptide(L)'
;AIEDGKIDHHHVAGSAWSHILDAEPLGLCTFGNDLIFCTHHRGLYRVTSTSEEVWRRKPLEWDSLVQFPDGEVLVELVTKGDSVWAFSLGGGWAEIDVSDGSVRRKGVLQFKSKINRVWSSDSDEWLFGLSQNRMARWIPSKEETQVENIQGPIQDAIWVDGNWLITGWREDLQWKPDESESHNFVLTSSERSEIGHRIIDRGEDGYWVLDNRGQWSPFAAD
;
A
#
# COMPACT_ATOMS: atom_id res chain seq x y z
N ALA A 1 6.10 18.30 -26.35
CA ALA A 1 5.63 19.53 -25.72
C ALA A 1 6.67 20.07 -24.72
N ILE A 2 7.30 19.21 -23.93
CA ILE A 2 8.40 19.57 -23.01
C ILE A 2 9.67 19.92 -23.81
N GLU A 3 9.99 19.13 -24.85
CA GLU A 3 11.12 19.35 -25.77
C GLU A 3 10.98 20.67 -26.55
N ASP A 4 9.75 21.13 -26.80
CA ASP A 4 9.47 22.37 -27.52
C ASP A 4 9.43 23.62 -26.61
N GLY A 5 9.69 23.48 -25.30
CA GLY A 5 9.63 24.59 -24.34
C GLY A 5 8.24 25.22 -24.19
N LYS A 6 7.18 24.49 -24.55
CA LYS A 6 5.79 25.00 -24.52
C LYS A 6 5.07 24.77 -23.17
N ILE A 7 5.70 24.10 -22.22
CA ILE A 7 5.15 23.93 -20.89
C ILE A 7 5.90 24.86 -19.94
N ASP A 8 5.21 25.91 -19.51
CA ASP A 8 5.72 26.78 -18.45
C ASP A 8 5.77 26.01 -17.15
N HIS A 9 6.94 26.04 -16.52
CA HIS A 9 7.16 25.46 -15.21
C HIS A 9 6.56 26.37 -14.13
N HIS A 10 5.30 26.10 -13.77
CA HIS A 10 4.65 26.85 -12.71
C HIS A 10 5.14 26.37 -11.33
N HIS A 11 5.78 27.27 -10.62
CA HIS A 11 6.14 27.03 -9.22
C HIS A 11 4.88 27.14 -8.36
N VAL A 12 4.52 26.05 -7.67
CA VAL A 12 3.39 26.05 -6.75
C VAL A 12 3.74 26.91 -5.53
N ALA A 13 2.90 27.89 -5.21
CA ALA A 13 3.13 28.79 -4.08
C ALA A 13 3.29 27.98 -2.77
N GLY A 14 4.39 28.26 -2.04
CA GLY A 14 4.71 27.52 -0.80
C GLY A 14 5.47 26.24 -0.97
N SER A 15 5.71 25.76 -2.22
CA SER A 15 6.57 24.60 -2.46
C SER A 15 8.05 25.00 -2.40
N ALA A 16 8.90 24.11 -1.86
CA ALA A 16 10.35 24.29 -1.88
C ALA A 16 10.92 24.11 -3.29
N TRP A 17 10.32 23.20 -4.07
CA TRP A 17 10.66 22.91 -5.47
C TRP A 17 9.47 22.26 -6.19
N SER A 18 9.52 22.21 -7.51
CA SER A 18 8.55 21.50 -8.33
C SER A 18 9.23 20.93 -9.57
N HIS A 19 8.79 19.74 -10.00
CA HIS A 19 9.24 19.10 -11.23
C HIS A 19 8.07 18.73 -12.13
N ILE A 20 8.32 18.78 -13.42
CA ILE A 20 7.41 18.22 -14.42
C ILE A 20 7.90 16.78 -14.68
N LEU A 21 7.05 15.79 -14.38
CA LEU A 21 7.31 14.40 -14.70
C LEU A 21 6.84 14.10 -16.14
N ASP A 22 7.59 13.26 -16.83
CA ASP A 22 7.27 12.79 -18.19
C ASP A 22 6.37 11.55 -18.20
N ALA A 23 5.96 11.07 -17.02
CA ALA A 23 5.06 9.95 -16.83
C ALA A 23 4.23 10.12 -15.56
N GLU A 24 3.11 9.42 -15.49
CA GLU A 24 2.21 9.42 -14.33
C GLU A 24 2.91 8.85 -13.08
N PRO A 25 2.90 9.55 -11.93
CA PRO A 25 3.34 8.97 -10.66
C PRO A 25 2.30 7.96 -10.17
N LEU A 26 2.75 6.76 -9.80
CA LEU A 26 1.88 5.65 -9.39
C LEU A 26 1.96 5.37 -7.88
N GLY A 27 3.15 5.36 -7.32
CA GLY A 27 3.38 5.10 -5.91
C GLY A 27 4.36 6.10 -5.32
N LEU A 28 4.17 6.43 -4.05
CA LEU A 28 4.98 7.39 -3.31
C LEU A 28 5.12 6.93 -1.86
N CYS A 29 6.34 6.94 -1.35
CA CYS A 29 6.63 6.82 0.09
C CYS A 29 7.76 7.76 0.50
N THR A 30 8.02 7.86 1.79
CA THR A 30 9.10 8.69 2.34
C THR A 30 10.10 7.83 3.10
N PHE A 31 11.37 8.28 3.10
CA PHE A 31 12.41 7.74 3.97
C PHE A 31 13.16 8.91 4.62
N GLY A 32 12.95 9.11 5.90
CA GLY A 32 13.36 10.35 6.55
C GLY A 32 12.70 11.56 5.88
N ASN A 33 13.51 12.47 5.34
CA ASN A 33 13.04 13.64 4.60
C ASN A 33 13.04 13.45 3.07
N ASP A 34 13.47 12.28 2.59
CA ASP A 34 13.53 12.00 1.16
C ASP A 34 12.21 11.43 0.65
N LEU A 35 11.97 11.65 -0.65
CA LEU A 35 10.86 11.06 -1.37
C LEU A 35 11.34 9.89 -2.21
N ILE A 36 10.58 8.78 -2.18
CA ILE A 36 10.78 7.64 -3.06
C ILE A 36 9.48 7.46 -3.84
N PHE A 37 9.58 7.43 -5.15
CA PHE A 37 8.41 7.31 -6.00
C PHE A 37 8.70 6.46 -7.24
N CYS A 38 7.64 5.96 -7.84
CA CYS A 38 7.68 5.32 -9.15
C CYS A 38 6.81 6.07 -10.13
N THR A 39 7.17 5.97 -11.40
CA THR A 39 6.37 6.50 -12.50
C THR A 39 6.08 5.39 -13.50
N HIS A 40 4.98 5.54 -14.23
CA HIS A 40 4.52 4.55 -15.21
C HIS A 40 5.60 4.29 -16.28
N HIS A 41 6.08 3.07 -16.37
CA HIS A 41 7.10 2.59 -17.32
C HIS A 41 8.47 3.30 -17.29
N ARG A 42 8.76 4.18 -16.29
CA ARG A 42 10.03 4.90 -16.23
C ARG A 42 10.95 4.44 -15.09
N GLY A 43 10.41 3.76 -14.09
CA GLY A 43 11.17 3.17 -12.99
C GLY A 43 10.96 3.83 -11.64
N LEU A 44 11.92 3.61 -10.75
CA LEU A 44 11.91 4.09 -9.36
C LEU A 44 12.97 5.16 -9.17
N TYR A 45 12.65 6.08 -8.27
CA TYR A 45 13.50 7.24 -7.96
C TYR A 45 13.51 7.50 -6.47
N ARG A 46 14.68 7.89 -5.94
CA ARG A 46 14.78 8.53 -4.63
C ARG A 46 15.38 9.91 -4.83
N VAL A 47 14.74 10.91 -4.26
CA VAL A 47 15.20 12.31 -4.29
C VAL A 47 15.21 12.86 -2.87
N THR A 48 16.18 13.75 -2.59
CA THR A 48 16.23 14.46 -1.31
C THR A 48 15.10 15.47 -1.18
N SER A 49 14.91 15.99 0.02
CA SER A 49 14.02 17.13 0.28
C SER A 49 14.38 18.40 -0.49
N THR A 50 15.61 18.50 -1.02
CA THR A 50 16.11 19.58 -1.88
C THR A 50 16.07 19.26 -3.36
N SER A 51 15.39 18.13 -3.73
CA SER A 51 15.22 17.70 -5.14
C SER A 51 16.47 17.10 -5.81
N GLU A 52 17.50 16.77 -5.06
CA GLU A 52 18.68 16.10 -5.60
C GLU A 52 18.41 14.60 -5.76
N GLU A 53 18.72 14.03 -6.93
CA GLU A 53 18.59 12.60 -7.18
C GLU A 53 19.62 11.82 -6.36
N VAL A 54 19.16 10.94 -5.47
CA VAL A 54 20.01 10.02 -4.71
C VAL A 54 20.29 8.79 -5.56
N TRP A 55 19.24 8.20 -6.12
CA TRP A 55 19.36 7.10 -7.07
C TRP A 55 18.13 7.01 -8.00
N ARG A 56 18.37 6.35 -9.14
CA ARG A 56 17.36 5.99 -10.13
C ARG A 56 17.51 4.53 -10.51
N ARG A 57 16.40 3.80 -10.64
CA ARG A 57 16.38 2.40 -11.08
C ARG A 57 15.39 2.21 -12.21
N LYS A 58 15.67 1.22 -13.07
CA LYS A 58 14.75 0.79 -14.13
C LYS A 58 13.43 0.29 -13.54
N PRO A 59 12.35 0.22 -14.34
CA PRO A 59 11.13 -0.45 -13.92
C PRO A 59 11.42 -1.86 -13.39
N LEU A 60 10.63 -2.28 -12.41
CA LEU A 60 10.65 -3.66 -11.94
C LEU A 60 9.91 -4.54 -12.97
N GLU A 61 10.47 -5.70 -13.24
CA GLU A 61 9.94 -6.66 -14.20
C GLU A 61 9.77 -8.02 -13.51
N TRP A 62 8.67 -8.73 -13.84
CA TRP A 62 8.40 -10.08 -13.38
C TRP A 62 7.96 -10.93 -14.57
N ASP A 63 8.79 -11.85 -15.04
CA ASP A 63 8.56 -12.69 -16.23
C ASP A 63 7.18 -13.38 -16.20
N SER A 64 6.72 -13.79 -15.03
CA SER A 64 5.43 -14.45 -14.85
C SER A 64 4.23 -13.50 -14.98
N LEU A 65 4.42 -12.18 -14.96
CA LEU A 65 3.36 -11.17 -15.10
C LEU A 65 3.25 -10.58 -16.51
N VAL A 66 4.19 -10.86 -17.41
CA VAL A 66 4.21 -10.30 -18.77
C VAL A 66 2.91 -10.55 -19.54
N GLN A 67 2.23 -11.67 -19.28
CA GLN A 67 0.96 -12.02 -19.93
C GLN A 67 -0.27 -11.46 -19.22
N PHE A 68 -0.08 -10.83 -18.04
CA PHE A 68 -1.16 -10.23 -17.28
C PHE A 68 -1.22 -8.73 -17.61
N PRO A 69 -2.26 -8.24 -18.29
CA PRO A 69 -2.36 -6.83 -18.66
C PRO A 69 -2.20 -5.91 -17.45
N ASP A 70 -1.26 -4.99 -17.55
CA ASP A 70 -0.87 -4.06 -16.48
C ASP A 70 -0.35 -4.73 -15.18
N GLY A 71 -0.04 -6.04 -15.23
CA GLY A 71 0.36 -6.81 -14.04
C GLY A 71 1.61 -6.28 -13.36
N GLU A 72 2.52 -5.65 -14.09
CA GLU A 72 3.77 -5.07 -13.58
C GLU A 72 3.62 -3.61 -13.10
N VAL A 73 2.47 -2.98 -13.32
CA VAL A 73 2.22 -1.60 -12.87
C VAL A 73 2.21 -1.56 -11.36
N LEU A 74 3.09 -0.73 -10.78
CA LEU A 74 3.19 -0.58 -9.34
C LEU A 74 1.97 0.18 -8.80
N VAL A 75 1.40 -0.33 -7.73
CA VAL A 75 0.23 0.25 -7.06
C VAL A 75 0.58 0.85 -5.70
N GLU A 76 1.65 0.35 -5.06
CA GLU A 76 2.04 0.82 -3.74
C GLU A 76 3.56 0.73 -3.53
N LEU A 77 4.09 1.72 -2.80
CA LEU A 77 5.43 1.73 -2.24
C LEU A 77 5.34 1.95 -0.74
N VAL A 78 6.00 1.11 0.04
CA VAL A 78 5.99 1.19 1.51
C VAL A 78 7.42 1.11 2.03
N THR A 79 7.82 2.08 2.86
CA THR A 79 9.09 2.01 3.58
C THR A 79 8.94 1.16 4.84
N LYS A 80 9.87 0.24 5.06
CA LYS A 80 9.93 -0.61 6.26
C LYS A 80 11.39 -0.87 6.63
N GLY A 81 11.83 -0.29 7.75
CA GLY A 81 13.23 -0.30 8.13
C GLY A 81 14.13 0.39 7.11
N ASP A 82 15.13 -0.32 6.61
CA ASP A 82 16.08 0.11 5.58
C ASP A 82 15.70 -0.36 4.17
N SER A 83 14.46 -0.78 3.99
CA SER A 83 13.92 -1.29 2.73
C SER A 83 12.74 -0.47 2.24
N VAL A 84 12.59 -0.42 0.93
CA VAL A 84 11.35 -0.04 0.24
C VAL A 84 10.73 -1.29 -0.34
N TRP A 85 9.47 -1.52 -0.01
CA TRP A 85 8.67 -2.59 -0.58
C TRP A 85 7.80 -2.02 -1.69
N ALA A 86 7.90 -2.62 -2.85
CA ALA A 86 7.11 -2.27 -4.03
C ALA A 86 6.15 -3.41 -4.36
N PHE A 87 4.89 -3.05 -4.65
CA PHE A 87 3.85 -4.02 -5.01
C PHE A 87 3.20 -3.63 -6.33
N SER A 88 2.99 -4.62 -7.20
CA SER A 88 2.34 -4.42 -8.49
C SER A 88 0.91 -4.92 -8.52
N LEU A 89 0.14 -4.41 -9.47
CA LEU A 89 -1.26 -4.78 -9.69
C LEU A 89 -1.48 -6.29 -9.82
N GLY A 90 -0.53 -6.99 -10.46
CA GLY A 90 -0.59 -8.43 -10.70
C GLY A 90 -0.07 -9.31 -9.57
N GLY A 91 0.34 -8.72 -8.44
CA GLY A 91 0.89 -9.46 -7.31
C GLY A 91 2.42 -9.55 -7.28
N GLY A 92 3.11 -8.89 -8.21
CA GLY A 92 4.56 -8.73 -8.11
C GLY A 92 4.94 -7.96 -6.86
N TRP A 93 6.00 -8.39 -6.21
CA TRP A 93 6.57 -7.67 -5.06
C TRP A 93 8.09 -7.62 -5.17
N ALA A 94 8.68 -6.57 -4.62
CA ALA A 94 10.13 -6.44 -4.51
C ALA A 94 10.49 -5.74 -3.20
N GLU A 95 11.52 -6.24 -2.55
CA GLU A 95 12.22 -5.56 -1.46
C GLU A 95 13.49 -4.90 -2.01
N ILE A 96 13.62 -3.62 -1.79
CA ILE A 96 14.61 -2.75 -2.41
C ILE A 96 15.41 -2.08 -1.29
N ASP A 97 16.74 -2.10 -1.40
CA ASP A 97 17.61 -1.37 -0.49
C ASP A 97 17.38 0.13 -0.64
N VAL A 98 17.02 0.79 0.46
CA VAL A 98 16.72 2.23 0.42
C VAL A 98 17.97 3.07 0.10
N SER A 99 19.16 2.59 0.44
CA SER A 99 20.40 3.36 0.28
C SER A 99 20.83 3.55 -1.17
N ASP A 100 20.68 2.49 -1.97
CA ASP A 100 21.17 2.49 -3.36
C ASP A 100 20.12 2.08 -4.39
N GLY A 101 18.93 1.63 -3.96
CA GLY A 101 17.84 1.18 -4.83
C GLY A 101 18.04 -0.20 -5.44
N SER A 102 19.00 -1.00 -4.98
CA SER A 102 19.19 -2.37 -5.45
C SER A 102 18.10 -3.30 -4.96
N VAL A 103 17.66 -4.23 -5.80
CA VAL A 103 16.64 -5.23 -5.43
C VAL A 103 17.31 -6.31 -4.59
N ARG A 104 16.91 -6.45 -3.33
CA ARG A 104 17.37 -7.49 -2.41
C ARG A 104 16.72 -8.83 -2.74
N ARG A 105 15.41 -8.82 -2.93
CA ARG A 105 14.61 -9.99 -3.32
C ARG A 105 13.31 -9.56 -4.00
N LYS A 106 12.74 -10.42 -4.82
CA LYS A 106 11.46 -10.19 -5.49
C LYS A 106 10.74 -11.49 -5.77
N GLY A 107 9.42 -11.43 -5.95
CA GLY A 107 8.59 -12.58 -6.25
C GLY A 107 7.21 -12.18 -6.73
N VAL A 108 6.30 -13.15 -6.82
CA VAL A 108 4.91 -12.94 -7.23
C VAL A 108 3.99 -13.68 -6.28
N LEU A 109 3.02 -12.95 -5.71
CA LEU A 109 1.93 -13.49 -4.90
C LEU A 109 0.81 -14.02 -5.80
N GLN A 110 0.38 -15.25 -5.54
CA GLN A 110 -0.58 -15.98 -6.41
C GLN A 110 -2.04 -15.76 -5.98
N PHE A 111 -2.46 -14.49 -5.82
CA PHE A 111 -3.83 -14.18 -5.36
C PHE A 111 -4.92 -14.43 -6.41
N LYS A 112 -4.57 -14.59 -7.70
CA LYS A 112 -5.51 -14.65 -8.82
C LYS A 112 -6.48 -13.48 -8.84
N SER A 113 -6.04 -12.32 -8.39
CA SER A 113 -6.84 -11.09 -8.23
C SER A 113 -5.90 -9.90 -8.26
N LYS A 114 -6.38 -8.74 -8.74
CA LYS A 114 -5.58 -7.51 -8.77
C LYS A 114 -5.43 -6.95 -7.36
N ILE A 115 -4.23 -6.49 -7.02
CA ILE A 115 -3.96 -5.73 -5.80
C ILE A 115 -4.42 -4.28 -6.03
N ASN A 116 -5.25 -3.77 -5.14
CA ASN A 116 -5.74 -2.40 -5.19
C ASN A 116 -5.06 -1.50 -4.14
N ARG A 117 -4.75 -2.06 -2.97
CA ARG A 117 -4.10 -1.37 -1.85
C ARG A 117 -3.28 -2.34 -1.02
N VAL A 118 -2.29 -1.81 -0.30
CA VAL A 118 -1.41 -2.57 0.58
C VAL A 118 -1.21 -1.82 1.88
N TRP A 119 -1.21 -2.55 2.99
CA TRP A 119 -0.87 -2.05 4.32
C TRP A 119 0.18 -2.95 4.94
N SER A 120 1.06 -2.38 5.76
CA SER A 120 2.08 -3.10 6.50
C SER A 120 1.80 -3.07 8.00
N SER A 121 2.08 -4.19 8.68
CA SER A 121 2.17 -4.21 10.14
C SER A 121 3.54 -3.71 10.63
N ASP A 122 3.70 -3.55 11.94
CA ASP A 122 5.01 -3.32 12.56
C ASP A 122 5.89 -4.59 12.55
N SER A 123 5.28 -5.77 12.37
CA SER A 123 5.94 -7.06 12.21
C SER A 123 6.16 -7.41 10.73
N ASP A 124 6.42 -8.68 10.42
CA ASP A 124 6.59 -9.17 9.03
C ASP A 124 5.26 -9.56 8.39
N GLU A 125 4.23 -8.73 8.54
CA GLU A 125 2.89 -9.04 8.04
C GLU A 125 2.36 -7.92 7.12
N TRP A 126 1.68 -8.33 6.04
CA TRP A 126 1.11 -7.47 5.02
C TRP A 126 -0.36 -7.80 4.80
N LEU A 127 -1.17 -6.77 4.65
CA LEU A 127 -2.57 -6.86 4.25
C LEU A 127 -2.76 -6.26 2.87
N PHE A 128 -3.55 -6.93 2.03
CA PHE A 128 -3.87 -6.52 0.67
C PHE A 128 -5.38 -6.38 0.50
N GLY A 129 -5.81 -5.24 0.02
CA GLY A 129 -7.12 -5.06 -0.58
C GLY A 129 -7.07 -5.53 -2.03
N LEU A 130 -7.86 -6.54 -2.37
CA LEU A 130 -7.90 -7.15 -3.68
C LEU A 130 -9.17 -6.77 -4.44
N SER A 131 -9.14 -6.89 -5.76
CA SER A 131 -10.36 -6.78 -6.57
C SER A 131 -11.33 -7.94 -6.27
N GLN A 132 -12.61 -7.77 -6.69
CA GLN A 132 -13.68 -8.75 -6.47
C GLN A 132 -14.04 -8.98 -5.00
N ASN A 133 -13.98 -7.93 -4.18
CA ASN A 133 -14.33 -7.96 -2.77
C ASN A 133 -13.58 -9.06 -2.00
N ARG A 134 -12.27 -9.06 -2.15
CA ARG A 134 -11.38 -9.98 -1.46
C ARG A 134 -10.30 -9.21 -0.73
N MET A 135 -9.76 -9.83 0.28
CA MET A 135 -8.55 -9.38 0.95
C MET A 135 -7.59 -10.54 1.14
N ALA A 136 -6.32 -10.22 1.32
CA ALA A 136 -5.31 -11.23 1.60
C ALA A 136 -4.35 -10.74 2.68
N ARG A 137 -3.83 -11.68 3.42
CA ARG A 137 -2.75 -11.51 4.38
C ARG A 137 -1.53 -12.31 3.89
N TRP A 138 -0.36 -11.76 4.06
CA TRP A 138 0.91 -12.41 3.70
C TRP A 138 1.96 -12.20 4.77
N ILE A 139 2.67 -13.27 5.13
CA ILE A 139 3.82 -13.27 6.02
C ILE A 139 5.04 -13.78 5.25
N PRO A 140 5.91 -12.89 4.74
CA PRO A 140 7.07 -13.26 3.93
C PRO A 140 7.99 -14.30 4.56
N SER A 141 8.31 -14.16 5.85
CA SER A 141 9.22 -15.07 6.56
C SER A 141 8.69 -16.49 6.69
N LYS A 142 7.38 -16.68 6.60
CA LYS A 142 6.72 -17.99 6.69
C LYS A 142 6.25 -18.51 5.33
N GLU A 143 6.37 -17.69 4.27
CA GLU A 143 5.76 -17.96 2.96
C GLU A 143 4.25 -18.23 3.05
N GLU A 144 3.59 -17.68 4.09
CA GLU A 144 2.19 -17.94 4.39
C GLU A 144 1.30 -16.86 3.78
N THR A 145 0.26 -17.31 3.08
CA THR A 145 -0.79 -16.42 2.53
C THR A 145 -2.16 -16.96 2.90
N GLN A 146 -3.05 -16.05 3.30
CA GLN A 146 -4.46 -16.34 3.54
C GLN A 146 -5.30 -15.35 2.78
N VAL A 147 -6.40 -15.81 2.18
CA VAL A 147 -7.29 -14.99 1.36
C VAL A 147 -8.72 -15.16 1.84
N GLU A 148 -9.41 -14.02 2.07
CA GLU A 148 -10.79 -13.99 2.54
C GLU A 148 -11.69 -13.21 1.57
N ASN A 149 -12.97 -13.60 1.52
CA ASN A 149 -14.01 -12.84 0.86
C ASN A 149 -14.65 -11.86 1.85
N ILE A 150 -14.92 -10.65 1.40
CA ILE A 150 -15.51 -9.56 2.18
C ILE A 150 -16.72 -8.97 1.42
N GLN A 151 -17.53 -8.15 2.08
CA GLN A 151 -18.73 -7.60 1.44
C GLN A 151 -18.40 -6.55 0.37
N GLY A 152 -17.29 -5.82 0.54
CA GLY A 152 -16.89 -4.77 -0.40
C GLY A 152 -15.43 -4.37 -0.24
N PRO A 153 -14.96 -3.37 -1.01
CA PRO A 153 -13.56 -2.99 -1.00
C PRO A 153 -13.12 -2.36 0.33
N ILE A 154 -11.93 -2.74 0.78
CA ILE A 154 -11.25 -2.12 1.92
C ILE A 154 -10.87 -0.68 1.54
N GLN A 155 -11.10 0.25 2.46
CA GLN A 155 -10.70 1.65 2.32
C GLN A 155 -9.50 2.01 3.19
N ASP A 156 -9.43 1.46 4.41
CA ASP A 156 -8.30 1.66 5.31
C ASP A 156 -8.11 0.46 6.24
N ALA A 157 -6.87 0.27 6.70
CA ALA A 157 -6.52 -0.75 7.68
C ALA A 157 -5.35 -0.29 8.52
N ILE A 158 -5.37 -0.67 9.80
CA ILE A 158 -4.28 -0.44 10.75
C ILE A 158 -3.96 -1.74 11.49
N TRP A 159 -2.70 -1.90 11.84
CA TRP A 159 -2.23 -3.00 12.66
C TRP A 159 -2.15 -2.57 14.12
N VAL A 160 -2.78 -3.35 15.01
CA VAL A 160 -2.85 -3.03 16.44
C VAL A 160 -2.80 -4.30 17.26
N ASP A 161 -1.82 -4.39 18.16
CA ASP A 161 -1.69 -5.49 19.14
C ASP A 161 -1.88 -6.89 18.53
N GLY A 162 -1.26 -7.13 17.37
CA GLY A 162 -1.33 -8.43 16.71
C GLY A 162 -2.59 -8.64 15.83
N ASN A 163 -3.41 -7.61 15.65
CA ASN A 163 -4.66 -7.67 14.91
C ASN A 163 -4.69 -6.65 13.79
N TRP A 164 -5.39 -6.96 12.70
CA TRP A 164 -5.79 -5.98 11.71
C TRP A 164 -7.17 -5.41 12.06
N LEU A 165 -7.26 -4.09 12.20
CA LEU A 165 -8.52 -3.35 12.19
C LEU A 165 -8.71 -2.79 10.79
N ILE A 166 -9.84 -3.07 10.17
CA ILE A 166 -10.08 -2.82 8.75
C ILE A 166 -11.43 -2.14 8.60
N THR A 167 -11.52 -1.11 7.78
CA THR A 167 -12.79 -0.47 7.44
C THR A 167 -12.98 -0.38 5.93
N GLY A 168 -14.22 -0.40 5.48
CA GLY A 168 -14.50 -0.38 4.04
C GLY A 168 -15.97 -0.20 3.71
N TRP A 169 -16.45 -0.99 2.77
CA TRP A 169 -17.80 -0.90 2.25
C TRP A 169 -18.84 -1.36 3.28
N ARG A 170 -19.28 -0.40 4.12
CA ARG A 170 -20.34 -0.57 5.13
C ARG A 170 -20.08 -1.68 6.14
N GLU A 171 -18.80 -1.95 6.42
CA GLU A 171 -18.41 -2.89 7.45
C GLU A 171 -17.09 -2.47 8.09
N ASP A 172 -16.94 -2.78 9.36
CA ASP A 172 -15.68 -2.83 10.07
C ASP A 172 -15.31 -4.30 10.30
N LEU A 173 -14.06 -4.65 10.06
CA LEU A 173 -13.56 -6.00 10.19
C LEU A 173 -12.39 -6.02 11.17
N GLN A 174 -12.33 -7.04 12.01
CA GLN A 174 -11.16 -7.38 12.77
C GLN A 174 -10.63 -8.75 12.34
N TRP A 175 -9.38 -8.81 11.94
CA TRP A 175 -8.70 -10.04 11.58
C TRP A 175 -7.62 -10.35 12.61
N LYS A 176 -7.89 -11.31 13.48
CA LYS A 176 -7.08 -11.67 14.64
C LYS A 176 -6.63 -13.12 14.61
N PRO A 177 -5.51 -13.47 15.28
CA PRO A 177 -5.13 -14.86 15.48
C PRO A 177 -6.23 -15.67 16.18
N ASP A 178 -6.43 -16.90 15.75
CA ASP A 178 -7.31 -17.83 16.44
C ASP A 178 -6.59 -18.36 17.70
N GLU A 179 -7.16 -18.10 18.87
CA GLU A 179 -6.60 -18.56 20.15
C GLU A 179 -6.62 -20.09 20.29
N SER A 180 -7.50 -20.77 19.54
CA SER A 180 -7.67 -22.23 19.60
C SER A 180 -6.76 -22.99 18.63
N GLU A 181 -6.31 -22.36 17.56
CA GLU A 181 -5.49 -22.96 16.50
C GLU A 181 -4.36 -22.02 16.08
N SER A 182 -3.13 -22.36 16.44
CA SER A 182 -1.93 -21.50 16.32
C SER A 182 -1.56 -21.02 14.92
N HIS A 183 -2.29 -21.42 13.88
CA HIS A 183 -2.04 -21.04 12.48
C HIS A 183 -3.27 -20.43 11.79
N ASN A 184 -4.40 -20.38 12.45
CA ASN A 184 -5.62 -19.81 11.89
C ASN A 184 -5.84 -18.38 12.37
N PHE A 185 -6.57 -17.61 11.56
CA PHE A 185 -7.03 -16.27 11.87
C PHE A 185 -8.54 -16.22 11.76
N VAL A 186 -9.16 -15.58 12.72
CA VAL A 186 -10.61 -15.36 12.75
C VAL A 186 -10.90 -13.97 12.25
N LEU A 187 -11.83 -13.88 11.31
CA LEU A 187 -12.39 -12.64 10.81
C LEU A 187 -13.72 -12.39 11.48
N THR A 188 -13.83 -11.29 12.23
CA THR A 188 -15.10 -10.79 12.75
C THR A 188 -15.52 -9.54 11.99
N SER A 189 -16.83 -9.31 11.84
CA SER A 189 -17.35 -8.15 11.13
C SER A 189 -18.52 -7.51 11.86
N SER A 190 -18.61 -6.19 11.75
CA SER A 190 -19.74 -5.39 12.21
C SER A 190 -20.23 -4.50 11.09
N GLU A 191 -21.54 -4.42 10.90
CA GLU A 191 -22.15 -3.58 9.86
C GLU A 191 -22.05 -2.10 10.21
N ARG A 192 -21.81 -1.27 9.18
CA ARG A 192 -21.89 0.18 9.23
C ARG A 192 -22.98 0.70 8.30
N SER A 193 -23.62 1.80 8.69
CA SER A 193 -24.58 2.47 7.81
C SER A 193 -23.91 3.15 6.61
N GLU A 194 -22.64 3.58 6.77
CA GLU A 194 -21.89 4.36 5.80
C GLU A 194 -20.57 3.67 5.44
N ILE A 195 -19.96 4.11 4.34
CA ILE A 195 -18.64 3.62 3.92
C ILE A 195 -17.56 4.23 4.83
N GLY A 196 -16.78 3.38 5.50
CA GLY A 196 -15.61 3.82 6.26
C GLY A 196 -14.45 4.16 5.33
N HIS A 197 -13.79 5.30 5.55
CA HIS A 197 -12.68 5.78 4.73
C HIS A 197 -11.33 5.77 5.43
N ARG A 198 -11.32 6.05 6.74
CA ARG A 198 -10.08 6.19 7.50
C ARG A 198 -10.28 5.75 8.92
N ILE A 199 -9.31 5.00 9.45
CA ILE A 199 -9.22 4.64 10.86
C ILE A 199 -8.18 5.54 11.53
N ILE A 200 -8.51 6.05 12.72
CA ILE A 200 -7.57 6.78 13.56
C ILE A 200 -7.57 6.23 14.97
N ASP A 201 -6.41 6.27 15.61
CA ASP A 201 -6.26 6.04 17.05
C ASP A 201 -6.53 7.37 17.80
N ARG A 202 -7.43 7.32 18.79
CA ARG A 202 -7.76 8.45 19.67
C ARG A 202 -7.28 8.22 21.11
N GLY A 203 -6.34 7.32 21.30
CA GLY A 203 -5.78 6.99 22.60
C GLY A 203 -6.81 6.30 23.51
N GLU A 204 -7.13 6.92 24.66
CA GLU A 204 -8.09 6.35 25.62
C GLU A 204 -9.50 6.17 25.07
N ASP A 205 -9.87 6.92 24.04
CA ASP A 205 -11.17 6.80 23.35
C ASP A 205 -11.21 5.64 22.31
N GLY A 206 -10.09 4.91 22.13
CA GLY A 206 -9.98 3.79 21.19
C GLY A 206 -9.91 4.22 19.74
N TYR A 207 -10.36 3.34 18.82
CA TYR A 207 -10.28 3.56 17.38
C TYR A 207 -11.56 4.14 16.82
N TRP A 208 -11.42 5.09 15.91
CA TRP A 208 -12.53 5.78 15.27
C TRP A 208 -12.41 5.74 13.76
N VAL A 209 -13.54 5.73 13.07
CA VAL A 209 -13.64 5.70 11.62
C VAL A 209 -14.27 6.98 11.11
N LEU A 210 -13.60 7.61 10.14
CA LEU A 210 -14.17 8.67 9.30
C LEU A 210 -14.97 8.01 8.17
N ASP A 211 -16.22 8.39 8.00
CA ASP A 211 -17.07 7.90 6.93
C ASP A 211 -17.08 8.81 5.69
N ASN A 212 -17.77 8.38 4.64
CA ASN A 212 -17.94 9.12 3.37
C ASN A 212 -18.79 10.40 3.49
N ARG A 213 -19.42 10.66 4.64
CA ARG A 213 -20.13 11.91 4.96
C ARG A 213 -19.31 12.86 5.81
N GLY A 214 -18.08 12.49 6.13
CA GLY A 214 -17.19 13.28 7.00
C GLY A 214 -17.55 13.17 8.48
N GLN A 215 -18.29 12.14 8.89
CA GLN A 215 -18.64 11.89 10.28
C GLN A 215 -17.68 10.89 10.92
N TRP A 216 -17.36 11.13 12.19
CA TRP A 216 -16.56 10.22 12.99
C TRP A 216 -17.47 9.36 13.87
N SER A 217 -17.20 8.06 13.88
CA SER A 217 -17.87 7.11 14.77
C SER A 217 -16.88 6.07 15.29
N PRO A 218 -17.12 5.45 16.46
CA PRO A 218 -16.25 4.39 16.96
C PRO A 218 -16.10 3.25 15.95
N PHE A 219 -14.93 2.62 15.94
CA PHE A 219 -14.71 1.35 15.26
C PHE A 219 -15.54 0.26 15.96
N ALA A 220 -16.26 -0.56 15.21
CA ALA A 220 -17.33 -1.38 15.76
C ALA A 220 -17.12 -2.91 15.71
N ALA A 221 -15.97 -3.41 15.21
CA ALA A 221 -15.69 -4.85 15.24
C ALA A 221 -15.23 -5.27 16.65
N ASP A 222 -15.96 -6.14 17.29
CA ASP A 222 -15.66 -6.77 18.59
C ASP A 222 -14.86 -8.08 18.42
#